data_f822eb2a2535c5b95f6693921cca1a82
#
_entry.id   f822eb2a2535c5b95f6693921cca1a82
#
_cell.length_a   1.000
_cell.length_b   1.000
_cell.length_c   1.000
_cell.angle_alpha   90.00
_cell.angle_beta   90.00
_cell.angle_gamma   90.00
#
_symmetry.space_group_name_H-M   'P 1'
#
loop_
_entity.id
_entity.type
_entity.pdbx_description
1 polymer ?
#
loop_
_entity_poly.entity_id
_entity_poly.type
_entity_poly.pdbx_seq_one_letter_code
_entity_poly.pdbx_strand_id
1 'polypeptide(L)'
;MDTPPPSDAAADDVAAAEREARTLRHTRIGTEHLLLGVLGRTDEAGARALGRLGVTLGAARAQVMRIVGLPETPSPPTLPLTPQARDALAGALREAIELGQTTVASQHILLAVLRERDSVAVRVLRDAGVAPGRLREEVAAASAAAAEEARDAGDATGRTAAGPPIDGAVGAHALLGVLAAGGPAADLLRAHGVDEAAVRGLLSRAAP
;
A
#
# COMPACT_ATOMS: atom_id res chain seq x y z
N MET A 1 -2.73 10.55 -28.55
CA MET A 1 -2.42 10.75 -27.11
C MET A 1 -2.88 9.49 -26.41
N ASP A 2 -1.94 8.57 -26.19
CA ASP A 2 -2.25 7.32 -25.50
C ASP A 2 -2.42 7.61 -24.02
N THR A 3 -3.63 7.40 -23.50
CA THR A 3 -3.89 7.41 -22.07
C THR A 3 -3.12 6.20 -21.49
N PRO A 4 -2.18 6.39 -20.55
CA PRO A 4 -1.53 5.25 -19.93
C PRO A 4 -2.59 4.36 -19.27
N PRO A 5 -2.40 3.02 -19.26
CA PRO A 5 -3.31 2.12 -18.58
C PRO A 5 -3.42 2.53 -17.10
N PRO A 6 -4.57 2.29 -16.44
CA PRO A 6 -4.72 2.61 -15.03
C PRO A 6 -3.59 1.96 -14.24
N SER A 7 -2.76 2.79 -13.62
CA SER A 7 -1.66 2.31 -12.78
C SER A 7 -2.26 1.47 -11.65
N ASP A 8 -1.73 0.28 -11.45
CA ASP A 8 -2.04 -0.52 -10.27
C ASP A 8 -1.44 0.20 -9.05
N ALA A 9 -2.28 0.93 -8.33
CA ALA A 9 -1.86 1.81 -7.24
C ALA A 9 -0.99 1.08 -6.20
N ALA A 10 -1.28 -0.20 -5.96
CA ALA A 10 -0.48 -1.03 -5.05
C ALA A 10 0.91 -1.34 -5.62
N ALA A 11 1.02 -1.59 -6.93
CA ALA A 11 2.33 -1.80 -7.58
C ALA A 11 3.19 -0.54 -7.53
N ASP A 12 2.57 0.63 -7.70
CA ASP A 12 3.25 1.93 -7.59
C ASP A 12 3.75 2.18 -6.16
N ASP A 13 3.00 1.79 -5.13
CA ASP A 13 3.41 1.91 -3.74
C ASP A 13 4.61 1.00 -3.41
N VAL A 14 4.61 -0.23 -3.93
CA VAL A 14 5.75 -1.15 -3.78
C VAL A 14 6.98 -0.61 -4.52
N ALA A 15 6.81 -0.09 -5.73
CA ALA A 15 7.90 0.55 -6.48
C ALA A 15 8.42 1.82 -5.76
N ALA A 16 7.53 2.59 -5.12
CA ALA A 16 7.92 3.72 -4.28
C ALA A 16 8.72 3.25 -3.05
N ALA A 17 8.28 2.20 -2.38
CA ALA A 17 9.00 1.61 -1.25
C ALA A 17 10.40 1.09 -1.65
N GLU A 18 10.53 0.48 -2.83
CA GLU A 18 11.83 0.07 -3.35
C GLU A 18 12.75 1.26 -3.60
N ARG A 19 12.25 2.34 -4.20
CA ARG A 19 13.03 3.58 -4.39
C ARG A 19 13.52 4.16 -3.05
N GLU A 20 12.67 4.13 -2.02
CA GLU A 20 13.06 4.59 -0.68
C GLU A 20 14.15 3.71 -0.08
N ALA A 21 14.01 2.38 -0.18
CA ALA A 21 15.02 1.45 0.30
C ALA A 21 16.39 1.68 -0.39
N ARG A 22 16.39 1.90 -1.71
CA ARG A 22 17.61 2.24 -2.47
C ARG A 22 18.19 3.59 -2.07
N THR A 23 17.34 4.61 -1.87
CA THR A 23 17.77 5.94 -1.42
C THR A 23 18.49 5.86 -0.07
N LEU A 24 17.98 5.02 0.84
CA LEU A 24 18.56 4.78 2.15
C LEU A 24 19.69 3.72 2.11
N ARG A 25 20.01 3.18 0.94
CA ARG A 25 21.00 2.11 0.71
C ARG A 25 20.71 0.81 1.47
N HIS A 26 19.48 0.59 1.89
CA HIS A 26 19.10 -0.63 2.59
C HIS A 26 19.15 -1.84 1.65
N THR A 27 19.36 -3.02 2.22
CA THR A 27 19.50 -4.27 1.48
C THR A 27 18.21 -5.07 1.34
N ARG A 28 17.11 -4.60 1.96
CA ARG A 28 15.79 -5.22 1.96
C ARG A 28 14.71 -4.14 1.99
N ILE A 29 13.52 -4.49 1.50
CA ILE A 29 12.34 -3.66 1.63
C ILE A 29 11.59 -4.09 2.90
N GLY A 30 11.59 -3.24 3.92
CA GLY A 30 10.86 -3.45 5.17
C GLY A 30 9.57 -2.62 5.22
N THR A 31 8.83 -2.75 6.32
CA THR A 31 7.59 -1.99 6.57
C THR A 31 7.84 -0.47 6.61
N GLU A 32 9.01 -0.04 7.05
CA GLU A 32 9.45 1.36 7.02
C GLU A 32 9.49 1.91 5.60
N HIS A 33 9.93 1.12 4.63
CA HIS A 33 9.98 1.54 3.24
C HIS A 33 8.58 1.61 2.63
N LEU A 34 7.67 0.70 3.02
CA LEU A 34 6.25 0.79 2.65
C LEU A 34 5.63 2.08 3.20
N LEU A 35 5.91 2.43 4.46
CA LEU A 35 5.47 3.71 5.04
C LEU A 35 6.04 4.91 4.29
N LEU A 36 7.33 4.91 3.94
CA LEU A 36 7.96 5.98 3.17
C LEU A 36 7.39 6.06 1.75
N GLY A 37 7.13 4.92 1.11
CA GLY A 37 6.49 4.83 -0.19
C GLY A 37 5.11 5.50 -0.20
N VAL A 38 4.27 5.16 0.78
CA VAL A 38 2.96 5.82 0.99
C VAL A 38 3.13 7.32 1.18
N LEU A 39 4.05 7.77 2.05
CA LEU A 39 4.31 9.21 2.28
C LEU A 39 4.79 9.96 1.03
N GLY A 40 5.45 9.27 0.11
CA GLY A 40 5.91 9.83 -1.15
C GLY A 40 4.79 10.09 -2.18
N ARG A 41 3.59 9.54 -1.96
CA ARG A 41 2.44 9.66 -2.86
C ARG A 41 1.41 10.63 -2.30
N THR A 42 1.74 11.91 -2.33
CA THR A 42 0.99 12.99 -1.65
C THR A 42 -0.49 13.08 -2.04
N ASP A 43 -0.85 12.62 -3.22
CA ASP A 43 -2.22 12.68 -3.75
C ASP A 43 -3.11 11.52 -3.24
N GLU A 44 -2.51 10.53 -2.60
CA GLU A 44 -3.21 9.35 -2.10
C GLU A 44 -3.77 9.56 -0.68
N ALA A 45 -4.87 8.86 -0.39
CA ALA A 45 -5.56 8.98 0.90
C ALA A 45 -4.67 8.62 2.10
N GLY A 46 -3.79 7.62 1.95
CA GLY A 46 -2.82 7.23 2.98
C GLY A 46 -1.85 8.34 3.33
N ALA A 47 -1.28 9.00 2.31
CA ALA A 47 -0.36 10.12 2.51
C ALA A 47 -1.08 11.35 3.11
N ARG A 48 -2.30 11.65 2.65
CA ARG A 48 -3.13 12.73 3.20
C ARG A 48 -3.44 12.51 4.68
N ALA A 49 -3.78 11.29 5.08
CA ALA A 49 -4.02 10.93 6.48
C ALA A 49 -2.76 11.15 7.35
N LEU A 50 -1.61 10.69 6.89
CA LEU A 50 -0.33 10.91 7.59
C LEU A 50 0.02 12.40 7.68
N GLY A 51 -0.20 13.15 6.60
CA GLY A 51 0.04 14.60 6.56
C GLY A 51 -0.81 15.39 7.57
N ARG A 52 -2.09 15.03 7.74
CA ARG A 52 -2.98 15.62 8.75
C ARG A 52 -2.49 15.37 10.18
N LEU A 53 -1.78 14.27 10.40
CA LEU A 53 -1.14 13.95 11.68
C LEU A 53 0.27 14.54 11.82
N GLY A 54 0.70 15.37 10.86
CA GLY A 54 2.00 16.03 10.89
C GLY A 54 3.19 15.15 10.51
N VAL A 55 2.94 13.94 9.99
CA VAL A 55 4.01 13.04 9.53
C VAL A 55 4.46 13.45 8.13
N THR A 56 5.72 13.83 8.00
CA THR A 56 6.32 14.19 6.72
C THR A 56 7.32 13.13 6.27
N LEU A 57 7.48 12.98 4.95
CA LEU A 57 8.47 12.06 4.38
C LEU A 57 9.89 12.31 4.89
N GLY A 58 10.29 13.58 4.99
CA GLY A 58 11.62 13.97 5.49
C GLY A 58 11.85 13.55 6.94
N ALA A 59 10.89 13.82 7.82
CA ALA A 59 10.97 13.42 9.23
C ALA A 59 10.97 11.89 9.38
N ALA A 60 10.12 11.20 8.62
CA ALA A 60 10.06 9.74 8.63
C ALA A 60 11.37 9.10 8.15
N ARG A 61 11.98 9.60 7.05
CA ARG A 61 13.31 9.15 6.60
C ARG A 61 14.38 9.31 7.67
N ALA A 62 14.44 10.49 8.31
CA ALA A 62 15.38 10.75 9.38
C ALA A 62 15.18 9.77 10.55
N GLN A 63 13.95 9.44 10.87
CA GLN A 63 13.64 8.49 11.93
C GLN A 63 14.02 7.06 11.53
N VAL A 64 13.74 6.62 10.30
CA VAL A 64 14.19 5.32 9.79
C VAL A 64 15.70 5.20 9.89
N MET A 65 16.43 6.22 9.47
CA MET A 65 17.89 6.25 9.56
C MET A 65 18.41 6.13 11.02
N ARG A 66 17.71 6.70 11.99
CA ARG A 66 18.05 6.54 13.41
C ARG A 66 17.79 5.13 13.94
N ILE A 67 16.73 4.49 13.47
CA ILE A 67 16.30 3.17 13.97
C ILE A 67 17.09 2.04 13.31
N VAL A 68 17.24 2.10 11.98
CA VAL A 68 17.83 1.04 11.17
C VAL A 68 19.32 1.28 10.93
N GLY A 69 19.73 2.54 10.85
CA GLY A 69 21.10 2.94 10.52
C GLY A 69 21.40 2.93 9.02
N LEU A 70 22.66 3.20 8.70
CA LEU A 70 23.21 3.05 7.35
C LEU A 70 23.85 1.68 7.22
N PRO A 71 23.49 0.88 6.21
CA PRO A 71 24.14 -0.40 5.99
C PRO A 71 25.59 -0.18 5.51
N GLU A 72 26.49 -1.07 5.93
CA GLU A 72 27.89 -1.08 5.50
C GLU A 72 28.06 -1.61 4.07
N THR A 73 27.09 -2.38 3.58
CA THR A 73 27.12 -3.02 2.26
C THR A 73 26.21 -2.29 1.27
N PRO A 74 26.62 -2.20 -0.01
CA PRO A 74 25.75 -1.61 -1.03
C PRO A 74 24.48 -2.44 -1.22
N SER A 75 23.40 -1.77 -1.64
CA SER A 75 22.13 -2.42 -1.96
C SER A 75 22.33 -3.43 -3.11
N PRO A 76 21.78 -4.64 -2.98
CA PRO A 76 21.85 -5.63 -4.07
C PRO A 76 20.99 -5.18 -5.27
N PRO A 77 21.22 -5.75 -6.46
CA PRO A 77 20.41 -5.45 -7.65
C PRO A 77 18.91 -5.64 -7.43
N THR A 78 18.53 -6.69 -6.71
CA THR A 78 17.15 -6.99 -6.32
C THR A 78 17.02 -6.90 -4.81
N LEU A 79 16.04 -6.12 -4.33
CA LEU A 79 15.76 -5.96 -2.91
C LEU A 79 14.65 -6.93 -2.47
N PRO A 80 14.94 -7.94 -1.64
CA PRO A 80 13.90 -8.81 -1.12
C PRO A 80 13.04 -8.09 -0.08
N LEU A 81 11.76 -8.44 -0.01
CA LEU A 81 10.88 -8.01 1.08
C LEU A 81 11.26 -8.72 2.39
N THR A 82 11.18 -7.99 3.51
CA THR A 82 11.18 -8.63 4.83
C THR A 82 9.90 -9.45 5.03
N PRO A 83 9.88 -10.48 5.92
CA PRO A 83 8.65 -11.21 6.22
C PRO A 83 7.50 -10.28 6.61
N GLN A 84 7.72 -9.34 7.51
CA GLN A 84 6.70 -8.38 7.95
C GLN A 84 6.19 -7.48 6.81
N ALA A 85 7.06 -7.04 5.89
CA ALA A 85 6.62 -6.26 4.74
C ALA A 85 5.75 -7.10 3.79
N ARG A 86 6.08 -8.37 3.62
CA ARG A 86 5.27 -9.32 2.84
C ARG A 86 3.90 -9.55 3.47
N ASP A 87 3.87 -9.77 4.79
CA ASP A 87 2.64 -9.97 5.55
C ASP A 87 1.74 -8.73 5.50
N ALA A 88 2.34 -7.53 5.60
CA ALA A 88 1.63 -6.26 5.42
C ALA A 88 1.02 -6.12 4.02
N LEU A 89 1.77 -6.43 2.96
CA LEU A 89 1.25 -6.38 1.59
C LEU A 89 0.11 -7.39 1.36
N ALA A 90 0.25 -8.62 1.86
CA ALA A 90 -0.82 -9.60 1.83
C ALA A 90 -2.04 -9.17 2.66
N GLY A 91 -1.80 -8.47 3.78
CA GLY A 91 -2.83 -7.89 4.65
C GLY A 91 -3.59 -6.74 4.01
N ALA A 92 -2.98 -5.99 3.09
CA ALA A 92 -3.59 -4.83 2.45
C ALA A 92 -4.89 -5.19 1.66
N LEU A 93 -4.93 -6.38 1.07
CA LEU A 93 -6.15 -6.88 0.43
C LEU A 93 -7.28 -7.07 1.45
N ARG A 94 -6.97 -7.58 2.63
CA ARG A 94 -7.95 -7.75 3.71
C ARG A 94 -8.49 -6.41 4.18
N GLU A 95 -7.62 -5.40 4.34
CA GLU A 95 -8.04 -4.04 4.69
C GLU A 95 -8.96 -3.44 3.61
N ALA A 96 -8.68 -3.67 2.32
CA ALA A 96 -9.54 -3.20 1.23
C ALA A 96 -10.95 -3.84 1.31
N ILE A 97 -11.00 -5.16 1.53
CA ILE A 97 -12.27 -5.90 1.70
C ILE A 97 -13.04 -5.39 2.92
N GLU A 98 -12.38 -5.19 4.07
CA GLU A 98 -13.00 -4.68 5.31
C GLU A 98 -13.57 -3.27 5.12
N LEU A 99 -12.97 -2.45 4.24
CA LEU A 99 -13.45 -1.11 3.88
C LEU A 99 -14.45 -1.11 2.71
N GLY A 100 -14.84 -2.27 2.18
CA GLY A 100 -15.74 -2.40 1.04
C GLY A 100 -15.18 -1.83 -0.26
N GLN A 101 -13.85 -1.75 -0.39
CA GLN A 101 -13.17 -1.24 -1.57
C GLN A 101 -12.69 -2.37 -2.47
N THR A 102 -12.74 -2.14 -3.79
CA THR A 102 -12.47 -3.15 -4.81
C THR A 102 -11.03 -3.16 -5.31
N THR A 103 -10.25 -2.13 -4.96
CA THR A 103 -8.87 -1.96 -5.36
C THR A 103 -7.99 -1.73 -4.13
N VAL A 104 -6.80 -2.33 -4.14
CA VAL A 104 -5.80 -2.05 -3.10
C VAL A 104 -5.10 -0.74 -3.44
N ALA A 105 -5.07 0.19 -2.48
CA ALA A 105 -4.44 1.49 -2.60
C ALA A 105 -3.59 1.80 -1.35
N SER A 106 -2.89 2.92 -1.35
CA SER A 106 -1.92 3.31 -0.32
C SER A 106 -2.45 3.24 1.12
N GLN A 107 -3.73 3.59 1.32
CA GLN A 107 -4.37 3.51 2.63
C GLN A 107 -4.48 2.09 3.17
N HIS A 108 -4.70 1.10 2.30
CA HIS A 108 -4.80 -0.31 2.71
C HIS A 108 -3.44 -0.86 3.12
N ILE A 109 -2.38 -0.51 2.38
CA ILE A 109 -1.00 -0.85 2.74
C ILE A 109 -0.65 -0.23 4.09
N LEU A 110 -1.00 1.05 4.30
CA LEU A 110 -0.78 1.74 5.57
C LEU A 110 -1.50 1.06 6.74
N LEU A 111 -2.78 0.69 6.57
CA LEU A 111 -3.55 0.00 7.59
C LEU A 111 -2.99 -1.39 7.90
N ALA A 112 -2.56 -2.13 6.89
CA ALA A 112 -1.93 -3.43 7.08
C ALA A 112 -0.58 -3.33 7.79
N VAL A 113 0.24 -2.32 7.47
CA VAL A 113 1.48 -2.02 8.19
C VAL A 113 1.23 -1.78 9.68
N LEU A 114 0.10 -1.16 10.05
CA LEU A 114 -0.26 -0.93 11.47
C LEU A 114 -0.61 -2.22 12.23
N ARG A 115 -0.92 -3.32 11.54
CA ARG A 115 -1.14 -4.62 12.20
C ARG A 115 0.17 -5.26 12.68
N GLU A 116 1.28 -4.92 12.04
CA GLU A 116 2.63 -5.36 12.37
C GLU A 116 3.20 -4.55 13.55
N ARG A 117 2.69 -4.81 14.76
CA ARG A 117 2.88 -3.97 15.96
C ARG A 117 4.33 -3.70 16.34
N ASP A 118 5.22 -4.66 16.07
CA ASP A 118 6.64 -4.60 16.39
C ASP A 118 7.50 -4.20 15.17
N SER A 119 6.86 -3.70 14.13
CA SER A 119 7.55 -3.27 12.90
C SER A 119 8.25 -1.93 13.06
N VAL A 120 9.27 -1.71 12.23
CA VAL A 120 9.99 -0.43 12.17
C VAL A 120 9.05 0.72 11.81
N ALA A 121 8.11 0.51 10.90
CA ALA A 121 7.12 1.54 10.53
C ALA A 121 6.28 1.99 11.73
N VAL A 122 5.75 1.04 12.51
CA VAL A 122 4.96 1.36 13.72
C VAL A 122 5.81 2.09 14.75
N ARG A 123 7.08 1.72 14.89
CA ARG A 123 8.02 2.45 15.75
C ARG A 123 8.24 3.88 15.28
N VAL A 124 8.44 4.10 13.96
CA VAL A 124 8.56 5.43 13.36
C VAL A 124 7.33 6.29 13.66
N LEU A 125 6.13 5.75 13.47
CA LEU A 125 4.86 6.44 13.75
C LEU A 125 4.70 6.78 15.23
N ARG A 126 5.02 5.83 16.11
CA ARG A 126 4.98 6.03 17.56
C ARG A 126 5.93 7.14 18.01
N ASP A 127 7.15 7.14 17.49
CA ASP A 127 8.15 8.16 17.81
C ASP A 127 7.75 9.55 17.25
N ALA A 128 6.91 9.58 16.21
CA ALA A 128 6.27 10.80 15.69
C ALA A 128 5.01 11.20 16.49
N GLY A 129 4.69 10.50 17.58
CA GLY A 129 3.50 10.78 18.39
C GLY A 129 2.17 10.34 17.79
N VAL A 130 2.20 9.50 16.75
CA VAL A 130 0.99 9.02 16.07
C VAL A 130 0.49 7.73 16.71
N ALA A 131 -0.69 7.80 17.32
CA ALA A 131 -1.38 6.62 17.83
C ALA A 131 -2.03 5.83 16.67
N PRO A 132 -1.87 4.48 16.61
CA PRO A 132 -2.43 3.66 15.55
C PRO A 132 -3.95 3.82 15.36
N GLY A 133 -4.70 3.98 16.46
CA GLY A 133 -6.16 4.20 16.41
C GLY A 133 -6.52 5.51 15.71
N ARG A 134 -5.83 6.59 16.07
CA ARG A 134 -6.04 7.90 15.43
C ARG A 134 -5.68 7.88 13.94
N LEU A 135 -4.61 7.18 13.57
CA LEU A 135 -4.26 7.04 12.16
C LEU A 135 -5.34 6.27 11.38
N ARG A 136 -5.96 5.24 11.97
CA ARG A 136 -7.10 4.53 11.34
C ARG A 136 -8.28 5.45 11.09
N GLU A 137 -8.62 6.30 12.05
CA GLU A 137 -9.69 7.30 11.91
C GLU A 137 -9.40 8.29 10.79
N GLU A 138 -8.19 8.82 10.73
CA GLU A 138 -7.76 9.74 9.66
C GLU A 138 -7.72 9.08 8.29
N VAL A 139 -7.31 7.81 8.19
CA VAL A 139 -7.38 7.04 6.95
C VAL A 139 -8.82 6.85 6.49
N ALA A 140 -9.73 6.50 7.40
CA ALA A 140 -11.15 6.35 7.07
C ALA A 140 -11.74 7.67 6.56
N ALA A 141 -11.44 8.78 7.23
CA ALA A 141 -11.89 10.11 6.81
C ALA A 141 -11.30 10.54 5.46
N ALA A 142 -10.01 10.29 5.22
CA ALA A 142 -9.35 10.61 3.96
C ALA A 142 -9.88 9.75 2.80
N SER A 143 -10.19 8.48 3.06
CA SER A 143 -10.77 7.57 2.07
C SER A 143 -12.20 7.98 1.70
N ALA A 144 -13.00 8.40 2.68
CA ALA A 144 -14.36 8.90 2.44
C ALA A 144 -14.34 10.18 1.60
N ALA A 145 -13.46 11.14 1.93
CA ALA A 145 -13.29 12.36 1.17
C ALA A 145 -12.87 12.11 -0.28
N ALA A 146 -11.91 11.19 -0.49
CA ALA A 146 -11.48 10.80 -1.84
C ALA A 146 -12.60 10.14 -2.65
N ALA A 147 -13.49 9.38 -2.00
CA ALA A 147 -14.64 8.77 -2.66
C ALA A 147 -15.71 9.82 -3.04
N GLU A 148 -15.88 10.86 -2.24
CA GLU A 148 -16.76 12.00 -2.58
C GLU A 148 -16.20 12.82 -3.74
N GLU A 149 -14.91 13.18 -3.69
CA GLU A 149 -14.22 13.88 -4.79
C GLU A 149 -14.36 13.13 -6.12
N ALA A 150 -14.22 11.79 -6.09
CA ALA A 150 -14.36 10.95 -7.29
C ALA A 150 -15.80 10.91 -7.83
N ARG A 151 -16.82 10.95 -6.97
CA ARG A 151 -18.25 11.03 -7.37
C ARG A 151 -18.56 12.36 -8.02
N ASP A 152 -18.13 13.47 -7.41
CA ASP A 152 -18.35 14.82 -7.92
C ASP A 152 -17.66 15.01 -9.28
N ALA A 153 -16.42 14.50 -9.44
CA ALA A 153 -15.72 14.53 -10.71
C ALA A 153 -16.41 13.66 -11.77
N GLY A 154 -17.02 12.52 -11.38
CA GLY A 154 -17.81 11.65 -12.26
C GLY A 154 -19.09 12.30 -12.76
N ASP A 155 -19.79 13.00 -11.89
CA ASP A 155 -21.04 13.71 -12.23
C ASP A 155 -20.77 14.90 -13.18
N ALA A 156 -19.68 15.64 -12.95
CA ALA A 156 -19.24 16.74 -13.83
C ALA A 156 -18.86 16.28 -15.26
N THR A 157 -18.50 15.01 -15.45
CA THR A 157 -18.13 14.45 -16.76
C THR A 157 -19.24 13.62 -17.41
N GLY A 158 -20.43 13.51 -16.79
CA GLY A 158 -21.57 12.74 -17.33
C GLY A 158 -21.30 11.22 -17.41
N ARG A 159 -20.25 10.72 -16.79
CA ARG A 159 -19.97 9.30 -16.62
C ARG A 159 -20.37 8.88 -15.20
N THR A 160 -21.51 8.23 -15.10
CA THR A 160 -21.90 7.56 -13.86
C THR A 160 -20.84 6.53 -13.46
N ALA A 161 -20.05 6.87 -12.45
CA ALA A 161 -19.12 5.95 -11.79
C ALA A 161 -19.88 5.03 -10.80
N ALA A 162 -21.07 4.59 -11.17
CA ALA A 162 -21.81 3.56 -10.45
C ALA A 162 -21.55 2.21 -11.13
N GLY A 163 -20.41 1.62 -10.84
CA GLY A 163 -20.27 0.18 -10.98
C GLY A 163 -21.20 -0.50 -9.95
N PRO A 164 -21.77 -1.68 -10.27
CA PRO A 164 -22.65 -2.41 -9.36
C PRO A 164 -21.94 -2.70 -8.03
N PRO A 165 -22.66 -2.85 -6.90
CA PRO A 165 -22.06 -3.27 -5.65
C PRO A 165 -21.35 -4.59 -5.86
N ILE A 166 -20.06 -4.63 -5.57
CA ILE A 166 -19.20 -5.73 -5.93
C ILE A 166 -18.95 -6.56 -4.68
N ASP A 167 -19.41 -7.81 -4.74
CA ASP A 167 -19.02 -8.89 -3.84
C ASP A 167 -17.50 -8.96 -3.72
N GLY A 168 -16.97 -9.29 -2.53
CA GLY A 168 -15.53 -9.34 -2.20
C GLY A 168 -14.64 -10.21 -3.13
N ALA A 169 -15.25 -10.82 -4.15
CA ALA A 169 -14.59 -11.55 -5.22
C ALA A 169 -13.81 -10.65 -6.20
N VAL A 170 -14.11 -9.35 -6.32
CA VAL A 170 -13.58 -8.51 -7.42
C VAL A 170 -12.16 -8.02 -7.14
N GLY A 171 -11.80 -7.73 -5.89
CA GLY A 171 -10.42 -7.35 -5.55
C GLY A 171 -9.42 -8.47 -5.84
N ALA A 172 -9.82 -9.71 -5.57
CA ALA A 172 -9.02 -10.89 -5.89
C ALA A 172 -8.99 -11.16 -7.41
N HIS A 173 -10.05 -10.81 -8.16
CA HIS A 173 -10.04 -10.88 -9.63
C HIS A 173 -9.09 -9.84 -10.25
N ALA A 174 -8.94 -8.65 -9.64
CA ALA A 174 -7.96 -7.66 -10.09
C ALA A 174 -6.53 -8.16 -9.90
N LEU A 175 -6.20 -8.77 -8.74
CA LEU A 175 -4.90 -9.42 -8.52
C LEU A 175 -4.67 -10.62 -9.45
N LEU A 176 -5.71 -11.42 -9.73
CA LEU A 176 -5.65 -12.48 -10.74
C LEU A 176 -5.41 -11.89 -12.14
N GLY A 177 -6.01 -10.75 -12.45
CA GLY A 177 -5.78 -10.01 -13.69
C GLY A 177 -4.32 -9.56 -13.84
N VAL A 178 -3.71 -9.00 -12.81
CA VAL A 178 -2.29 -8.62 -12.79
C VAL A 178 -1.39 -9.83 -12.96
N LEU A 179 -1.67 -10.92 -12.23
CA LEU A 179 -0.91 -12.16 -12.31
C LEU A 179 -1.04 -12.84 -13.70
N ALA A 180 -2.22 -12.75 -14.32
CA ALA A 180 -2.49 -13.31 -15.65
C ALA A 180 -1.91 -12.45 -16.78
N ALA A 181 -1.89 -11.12 -16.62
CA ALA A 181 -1.32 -10.20 -17.61
C ALA A 181 0.21 -10.31 -17.74
N GLY A 182 0.88 -10.85 -16.71
CA GLY A 182 2.33 -10.94 -16.67
C GLY A 182 3.02 -9.57 -16.52
N GLY A 183 4.34 -9.56 -16.57
CA GLY A 183 5.14 -8.36 -16.46
C GLY A 183 5.75 -8.15 -15.08
N PRO A 184 6.52 -7.05 -14.87
CA PRO A 184 7.34 -6.85 -13.67
C PRO A 184 6.57 -6.93 -12.36
N ALA A 185 5.33 -6.45 -12.32
CA ALA A 185 4.47 -6.52 -11.14
C ALA A 185 4.04 -7.97 -10.81
N ALA A 186 3.67 -8.74 -11.84
CA ALA A 186 3.31 -10.15 -11.69
C ALA A 186 4.52 -11.00 -11.26
N ASP A 187 5.69 -10.71 -11.82
CA ASP A 187 6.93 -11.41 -11.48
C ASP A 187 7.36 -11.09 -10.03
N LEU A 188 7.19 -9.84 -9.61
CA LEU A 188 7.43 -9.43 -8.23
C LEU A 188 6.48 -10.17 -7.27
N LEU A 189 5.18 -10.23 -7.58
CA LEU A 189 4.19 -10.94 -6.78
C LEU A 189 4.52 -12.43 -6.69
N ARG A 190 4.84 -13.08 -7.82
CA ARG A 190 5.22 -14.51 -7.90
C ARG A 190 6.52 -14.80 -7.15
N ALA A 191 7.53 -13.96 -7.30
CA ALA A 191 8.82 -14.10 -6.60
C ALA A 191 8.64 -14.05 -5.07
N HIS A 192 7.52 -13.49 -4.60
CA HIS A 192 7.21 -13.33 -3.18
C HIS A 192 6.09 -14.27 -2.70
N GLY A 193 5.75 -15.31 -3.50
CA GLY A 193 4.80 -16.36 -3.13
C GLY A 193 3.33 -15.93 -3.24
N VAL A 194 3.05 -14.80 -3.89
CA VAL A 194 1.70 -14.38 -4.25
C VAL A 194 1.44 -14.86 -5.67
N ASP A 195 1.00 -16.10 -5.82
CA ASP A 195 0.60 -16.69 -7.09
C ASP A 195 -0.94 -16.77 -7.22
N GLU A 196 -1.40 -17.20 -8.40
CA GLU A 196 -2.84 -17.36 -8.65
C GLU A 196 -3.51 -18.35 -7.69
N ALA A 197 -2.79 -19.36 -7.22
CA ALA A 197 -3.32 -20.37 -6.32
C ALA A 197 -3.53 -19.79 -4.91
N ALA A 198 -2.60 -18.96 -4.44
CA ALA A 198 -2.69 -18.24 -3.17
C ALA A 198 -3.89 -17.27 -3.17
N VAL A 199 -4.07 -16.52 -4.27
CA VAL A 199 -5.20 -15.58 -4.41
C VAL A 199 -6.54 -16.31 -4.53
N ARG A 200 -6.61 -17.41 -5.30
CA ARG A 200 -7.83 -18.25 -5.39
C ARG A 200 -8.16 -18.94 -4.05
N GLY A 201 -7.14 -19.35 -3.29
CA GLY A 201 -7.33 -19.92 -1.96
C GLY A 201 -7.89 -18.91 -0.93
N LEU A 202 -7.60 -17.63 -1.08
CA LEU A 202 -8.21 -16.58 -0.29
C LEU A 202 -9.68 -16.34 -0.68
N LEU A 203 -9.98 -16.37 -1.99
CA LEU A 203 -11.36 -16.28 -2.50
C LEU A 203 -12.26 -17.41 -2.03
N SER A 204 -11.77 -18.66 -2.03
CA SER A 204 -12.55 -19.82 -1.60
C SER A 204 -12.84 -19.83 -0.09
N ARG A 205 -12.07 -19.11 0.72
CA ARG A 205 -12.30 -18.94 2.17
C ARG A 205 -13.18 -17.75 2.51
N ALA A 206 -13.38 -16.83 1.58
CA ALA A 206 -14.23 -15.65 1.72
C ALA A 206 -15.65 -15.85 1.14
N ALA A 207 -15.91 -16.98 0.50
CA ALA A 207 -17.26 -17.37 0.09
C ALA A 207 -18.06 -17.82 1.32
N PRO A 208 -19.31 -17.32 1.50
CA PRO A 208 -20.18 -17.65 2.63
C PRO A 208 -20.57 -19.13 2.67
#